data_740b525236f53f38238d5e5e46dcc797
#
_entry.id   740b525236f53f38238d5e5e46dcc797
#
_cell.length_a   1.000
_cell.length_b   1.000
_cell.length_c   1.000
_cell.angle_alpha   90.00
_cell.angle_beta   90.00
_cell.angle_gamma   90.00
#
_symmetry.space_group_name_H-M   'P 1'
#
loop_
_entity.id
_entity.type
_entity.pdbx_description
1 polymer ?
#
loop_
_entity_poly.entity_id
_entity_poly.type
_entity_poly.pdbx_seq_one_letter_code
_entity_poly.pdbx_strand_id
1 'polypeptide(L)'
;MVSVEKPGSYQNQAELAEALENAGPNTLVVVAWDGIAHGLIELSDKPRPTSKQAMDELKAAGFSPYLVSGDNPARVREVAKQLGITDFKGHVSPEGKLELLSAYHEPVAMIGDGINDVAALAKADVGIAMGSGAYAAQAASAITILDDDPRAIAFALKLGKRTYRNILQNLGWAFGYNVVLIPVAALGLLNPMLAGVAMAFSSVSVVANSLRLKTGN
;
A
#
# COMPACT_ATOMS: atom_id res chain seq x y z
N MET A 1 14.76 -9.14 -40.09
CA MET A 1 14.93 -8.81 -38.66
C MET A 1 13.60 -9.10 -37.97
N VAL A 2 13.62 -9.88 -36.91
CA VAL A 2 12.38 -10.14 -36.13
C VAL A 2 12.18 -9.01 -35.16
N SER A 3 11.00 -8.41 -35.12
CA SER A 3 10.57 -7.42 -34.10
C SER A 3 9.50 -7.99 -33.20
N VAL A 4 9.50 -7.56 -31.92
CA VAL A 4 8.49 -7.88 -30.92
C VAL A 4 8.09 -6.55 -30.28
N GLU A 5 6.92 -6.04 -30.63
CA GLU A 5 6.53 -4.68 -30.29
C GLU A 5 5.02 -4.55 -30.11
N LYS A 6 4.57 -3.40 -29.58
CA LYS A 6 3.16 -3.10 -29.49
C LYS A 6 2.51 -3.07 -30.88
N PRO A 7 1.21 -3.38 -31.00
CA PRO A 7 0.53 -3.32 -32.28
C PRO A 7 0.78 -1.98 -33.00
N GLY A 8 1.27 -2.10 -34.23
CA GLY A 8 1.64 -0.98 -35.09
C GLY A 8 1.05 -1.15 -36.50
N SER A 9 1.67 -0.50 -37.49
CA SER A 9 1.23 -0.60 -38.89
C SER A 9 2.06 -1.66 -39.63
N TYR A 10 1.41 -2.67 -40.19
CA TYR A 10 2.01 -3.80 -40.93
C TYR A 10 1.34 -3.94 -42.29
N GLN A 11 1.98 -4.70 -43.20
CA GLN A 11 1.46 -4.91 -44.54
C GLN A 11 0.14 -5.69 -44.55
N ASN A 12 -0.06 -6.64 -43.62
CA ASN A 12 -1.29 -7.42 -43.43
C ASN A 12 -2.21 -6.83 -42.36
N GLN A 13 -2.42 -5.51 -42.43
CA GLN A 13 -3.20 -4.74 -41.43
C GLN A 13 -4.62 -5.28 -41.17
N ALA A 14 -5.29 -5.81 -42.20
CA ALA A 14 -6.65 -6.32 -42.08
C ALA A 14 -6.72 -7.59 -41.22
N GLU A 15 -5.80 -8.53 -41.44
CA GLU A 15 -5.73 -9.77 -40.64
C GLU A 15 -5.33 -9.48 -39.20
N LEU A 16 -4.40 -8.52 -39.01
CA LEU A 16 -4.01 -8.07 -37.68
C LEU A 16 -5.17 -7.39 -36.95
N ALA A 17 -5.96 -6.54 -37.63
CA ALA A 17 -7.11 -5.88 -37.04
C ALA A 17 -8.16 -6.89 -36.56
N GLU A 18 -8.48 -7.91 -37.35
CA GLU A 18 -9.39 -8.98 -36.95
C GLU A 18 -8.86 -9.76 -35.74
N ALA A 19 -7.56 -10.07 -35.70
CA ALA A 19 -6.94 -10.73 -34.54
C ALA A 19 -6.98 -9.85 -33.29
N LEU A 20 -6.77 -8.53 -33.42
CA LEU A 20 -6.83 -7.58 -32.32
C LEU A 20 -8.25 -7.39 -31.78
N GLU A 21 -9.28 -7.41 -32.65
CA GLU A 21 -10.68 -7.32 -32.24
C GLU A 21 -11.13 -8.57 -31.46
N ASN A 22 -10.60 -9.73 -31.82
CA ASN A 22 -10.89 -11.00 -31.14
C ASN A 22 -10.08 -11.21 -29.86
N ALA A 23 -9.03 -10.40 -29.62
CA ALA A 23 -8.18 -10.50 -28.45
C ALA A 23 -8.88 -9.87 -27.24
N GLY A 24 -8.61 -10.42 -26.05
CA GLY A 24 -9.15 -9.93 -24.79
C GLY A 24 -8.56 -8.57 -24.38
N PRO A 25 -8.93 -8.07 -23.20
CA PRO A 25 -8.48 -6.75 -22.70
C PRO A 25 -7.01 -6.74 -22.20
N ASN A 26 -6.25 -7.79 -22.52
CA ASN A 26 -4.88 -7.97 -22.06
C ASN A 26 -3.87 -7.14 -22.88
N THR A 27 -2.63 -7.08 -22.41
CA THR A 27 -1.56 -6.44 -23.19
C THR A 27 -1.20 -7.30 -24.37
N LEU A 28 -1.24 -6.71 -25.58
CA LEU A 28 -0.95 -7.40 -26.81
C LEU A 28 0.41 -7.00 -27.34
N VAL A 29 1.16 -7.99 -27.83
CA VAL A 29 2.47 -7.80 -28.46
C VAL A 29 2.45 -8.54 -29.78
N VAL A 30 2.87 -7.86 -30.86
CA VAL A 30 2.94 -8.43 -32.21
C VAL A 30 4.36 -8.92 -32.46
N VAL A 31 4.47 -10.13 -33.01
CA VAL A 31 5.71 -10.66 -33.57
C VAL A 31 5.68 -10.46 -35.07
N ALA A 32 6.64 -9.68 -35.57
CA ALA A 32 6.68 -9.35 -37.01
C ALA A 32 8.09 -9.48 -37.58
N TRP A 33 8.15 -9.79 -38.87
CA TRP A 33 9.36 -9.69 -39.69
C TRP A 33 8.99 -9.32 -41.12
N ASP A 34 9.94 -8.68 -41.81
CA ASP A 34 9.78 -8.19 -43.18
C ASP A 34 8.52 -7.31 -43.39
N GLY A 35 8.11 -6.58 -42.33
CA GLY A 35 6.94 -5.67 -42.34
C GLY A 35 5.60 -6.39 -42.28
N ILE A 36 5.56 -7.68 -41.99
CA ILE A 36 4.35 -8.51 -41.88
C ILE A 36 4.22 -9.00 -40.44
N ALA A 37 3.01 -8.87 -39.89
CA ALA A 37 2.65 -9.45 -38.58
C ALA A 37 2.41 -10.97 -38.76
N HIS A 38 3.15 -11.78 -38.02
CA HIS A 38 3.07 -13.26 -38.10
C HIS A 38 2.46 -13.90 -36.87
N GLY A 39 2.40 -13.18 -35.79
CA GLY A 39 1.81 -13.71 -34.57
C GLY A 39 1.42 -12.60 -33.57
N LEU A 40 0.45 -12.93 -32.73
CA LEU A 40 0.00 -12.09 -31.64
C LEU A 40 0.25 -12.85 -30.33
N ILE A 41 0.94 -12.20 -29.41
CA ILE A 41 1.14 -12.70 -28.04
C ILE A 41 0.29 -11.89 -27.10
N GLU A 42 -0.58 -12.55 -26.38
CA GLU A 42 -1.42 -11.95 -25.34
C GLU A 42 -0.72 -12.15 -23.98
N LEU A 43 -0.35 -11.03 -23.35
CA LEU A 43 0.28 -11.02 -22.04
C LEU A 43 -0.79 -10.70 -20.98
N SER A 44 -0.95 -11.60 -20.03
CA SER A 44 -1.92 -11.46 -18.94
C SER A 44 -1.25 -11.67 -17.61
N ASP A 45 -1.14 -10.59 -16.84
CA ASP A 45 -0.75 -10.68 -15.44
C ASP A 45 -1.96 -11.05 -14.58
N LYS A 46 -1.80 -12.07 -13.76
CA LYS A 46 -2.84 -12.49 -12.82
C LYS A 46 -2.56 -11.88 -11.44
N PRO A 47 -3.59 -11.43 -10.72
CA PRO A 47 -3.43 -11.09 -9.32
C PRO A 47 -2.82 -12.25 -8.54
N ARG A 48 -1.96 -11.94 -7.57
CA ARG A 48 -1.39 -12.97 -6.68
C ARG A 48 -2.51 -13.71 -5.95
N PRO A 49 -2.38 -15.01 -5.67
CA PRO A 49 -3.44 -15.82 -5.05
C PRO A 49 -3.98 -15.23 -3.74
N THR A 50 -3.11 -14.54 -2.98
CA THR A 50 -3.45 -13.93 -1.69
C THR A 50 -4.01 -12.51 -1.79
N SER A 51 -4.04 -11.91 -3.00
CA SER A 51 -4.47 -10.52 -3.19
C SER A 51 -5.93 -10.29 -2.76
N LYS A 52 -6.84 -11.22 -3.11
CA LYS A 52 -8.25 -11.11 -2.69
C LYS A 52 -8.38 -11.10 -1.17
N GLN A 53 -7.71 -12.04 -0.49
CA GLN A 53 -7.71 -12.10 0.97
C GLN A 53 -7.14 -10.81 1.58
N ALA A 54 -6.05 -10.27 1.02
CA ALA A 54 -5.47 -9.01 1.48
C ALA A 54 -6.46 -7.84 1.39
N MET A 55 -7.24 -7.75 0.28
CA MET A 55 -8.26 -6.71 0.13
C MET A 55 -9.39 -6.88 1.15
N ASP A 56 -9.84 -8.10 1.40
CA ASP A 56 -10.87 -8.37 2.40
C ASP A 56 -10.39 -8.01 3.82
N GLU A 57 -9.12 -8.32 4.15
CA GLU A 57 -8.51 -7.93 5.43
C GLU A 57 -8.34 -6.42 5.60
N LEU A 58 -7.98 -5.70 4.53
CA LEU A 58 -7.89 -4.23 4.55
C LEU A 58 -9.27 -3.61 4.81
N LYS A 59 -10.30 -4.08 4.11
CA LYS A 59 -11.68 -3.62 4.33
C LYS A 59 -12.17 -3.90 5.74
N ALA A 60 -11.90 -5.10 6.27
CA ALA A 60 -12.24 -5.46 7.65
C ALA A 60 -11.50 -4.59 8.68
N ALA A 61 -10.33 -4.04 8.34
CA ALA A 61 -9.57 -3.10 9.16
C ALA A 61 -10.02 -1.63 9.00
N GLY A 62 -11.07 -1.38 8.18
CA GLY A 62 -11.65 -0.04 7.96
C GLY A 62 -10.87 0.78 6.93
N PHE A 63 -10.13 0.15 6.01
CA PHE A 63 -9.53 0.81 4.85
C PHE A 63 -10.42 0.66 3.62
N SER A 64 -10.38 1.64 2.72
CA SER A 64 -11.07 1.64 1.43
C SER A 64 -10.05 1.47 0.30
N PRO A 65 -9.85 0.24 -0.22
CA PRO A 65 -8.91 0.00 -1.31
C PRO A 65 -9.37 0.69 -2.60
N TYR A 66 -8.43 1.37 -3.27
CA TYR A 66 -8.61 2.01 -4.57
C TYR A 66 -7.55 1.48 -5.55
N LEU A 67 -7.96 0.93 -6.67
CA LEU A 67 -7.05 0.38 -7.68
C LEU A 67 -6.74 1.42 -8.75
N VAL A 68 -5.47 1.82 -8.88
CA VAL A 68 -5.01 2.78 -9.88
C VAL A 68 -3.92 2.12 -10.73
N SER A 69 -4.13 2.08 -12.05
CA SER A 69 -3.17 1.49 -12.99
C SER A 69 -3.05 2.31 -14.27
N GLY A 70 -1.88 2.23 -14.92
CA GLY A 70 -1.67 2.71 -16.27
C GLY A 70 -2.30 1.83 -17.35
N ASP A 71 -2.78 0.65 -17.01
CA ASP A 71 -3.35 -0.31 -17.94
C ASP A 71 -4.71 0.11 -18.51
N ASN A 72 -5.15 -0.64 -19.53
CA ASN A 72 -6.47 -0.45 -20.15
C ASN A 72 -7.59 -0.51 -19.09
N PRO A 73 -8.53 0.46 -19.08
CA PRO A 73 -9.63 0.50 -18.11
C PRO A 73 -10.48 -0.77 -18.04
N ALA A 74 -10.64 -1.50 -19.15
CA ALA A 74 -11.37 -2.77 -19.16
C ALA A 74 -10.63 -3.85 -18.34
N ARG A 75 -9.31 -3.89 -18.45
CA ARG A 75 -8.45 -4.79 -17.68
C ARG A 75 -8.47 -4.43 -16.19
N VAL A 76 -8.32 -3.17 -15.87
CA VAL A 76 -8.36 -2.68 -14.48
C VAL A 76 -9.70 -3.00 -13.83
N ARG A 77 -10.82 -2.85 -14.55
CA ARG A 77 -12.16 -3.22 -14.09
C ARG A 77 -12.27 -4.70 -13.78
N GLU A 78 -11.71 -5.55 -14.65
CA GLU A 78 -11.72 -7.00 -14.46
C GLU A 78 -10.96 -7.40 -13.18
N VAL A 79 -9.74 -6.87 -13.01
CA VAL A 79 -8.92 -7.09 -11.81
C VAL A 79 -9.62 -6.56 -10.56
N ALA A 80 -10.18 -5.35 -10.61
CA ALA A 80 -10.94 -4.78 -9.50
C ALA A 80 -12.11 -5.68 -9.08
N LYS A 81 -12.87 -6.22 -10.06
CA LYS A 81 -13.95 -7.17 -9.81
C LYS A 81 -13.46 -8.45 -9.15
N GLN A 82 -12.35 -9.03 -9.62
CA GLN A 82 -11.74 -10.23 -9.04
C GLN A 82 -11.31 -10.01 -7.60
N LEU A 83 -10.76 -8.83 -7.29
CA LEU A 83 -10.31 -8.45 -5.95
C LEU A 83 -11.43 -7.90 -5.07
N GLY A 84 -12.62 -7.70 -5.63
CA GLY A 84 -13.76 -7.10 -4.94
C GLY A 84 -13.57 -5.61 -4.63
N ILE A 85 -12.73 -4.89 -5.36
CA ILE A 85 -12.51 -3.44 -5.23
C ILE A 85 -13.61 -2.71 -6.02
N THR A 86 -14.27 -1.74 -5.38
CA THR A 86 -15.34 -0.92 -6.01
C THR A 86 -14.78 0.26 -6.77
N ASP A 87 -13.74 0.87 -6.23
CA ASP A 87 -13.17 2.11 -6.73
C ASP A 87 -11.88 1.82 -7.51
N PHE A 88 -11.87 2.16 -8.79
CA PHE A 88 -10.72 1.90 -9.64
C PHE A 88 -10.60 2.93 -10.76
N LYS A 89 -9.38 3.13 -11.27
CA LYS A 89 -9.09 3.99 -12.42
C LYS A 89 -7.98 3.38 -13.26
N GLY A 90 -8.23 3.22 -14.55
CA GLY A 90 -7.26 2.80 -15.56
C GLY A 90 -6.74 3.98 -16.38
N HIS A 91 -5.74 3.75 -17.23
CA HIS A 91 -5.07 4.74 -18.07
C HIS A 91 -4.53 5.93 -17.28
N VAL A 92 -4.01 5.71 -16.09
CA VAL A 92 -3.47 6.76 -15.22
C VAL A 92 -1.95 6.81 -15.40
N SER A 93 -1.44 7.97 -15.84
CA SER A 93 0.00 8.23 -15.90
C SER A 93 0.62 8.39 -14.50
N PRO A 94 1.95 8.34 -14.36
CA PRO A 94 2.60 8.64 -13.09
C PRO A 94 2.20 9.99 -12.49
N GLU A 95 2.10 11.03 -13.33
CA GLU A 95 1.63 12.36 -12.94
C GLU A 95 0.16 12.34 -12.49
N GLY A 96 -0.68 11.59 -13.22
CA GLY A 96 -2.09 11.40 -12.85
C GLY A 96 -2.28 10.70 -11.50
N LYS A 97 -1.35 9.82 -11.10
CA LYS A 97 -1.35 9.23 -9.75
C LYS A 97 -1.07 10.28 -8.68
N LEU A 98 -0.15 11.22 -8.94
CA LEU A 98 0.14 12.34 -8.02
C LEU A 98 -1.06 13.28 -7.87
N GLU A 99 -1.73 13.60 -8.97
CA GLU A 99 -2.94 14.42 -8.96
C GLU A 99 -4.06 13.77 -8.15
N LEU A 100 -4.29 12.47 -8.35
CA LEU A 100 -5.24 11.70 -7.56
C LEU A 100 -4.94 11.76 -6.06
N LEU A 101 -3.68 11.51 -5.66
CA LEU A 101 -3.28 11.60 -4.25
C LEU A 101 -3.52 12.99 -3.67
N SER A 102 -3.24 14.05 -4.46
CA SER A 102 -3.43 15.43 -4.02
C SER A 102 -4.90 15.84 -3.88
N ALA A 103 -5.82 15.13 -4.54
CA ALA A 103 -7.25 15.37 -4.46
C ALA A 103 -7.92 14.76 -3.22
N TYR A 104 -7.23 13.83 -2.53
CA TYR A 104 -7.74 13.26 -1.28
C TYR A 104 -7.46 14.19 -0.10
N HIS A 105 -8.45 14.36 0.76
CA HIS A 105 -8.35 15.13 2.01
C HIS A 105 -8.13 14.25 3.24
N GLU A 106 -8.36 12.95 3.11
CA GLU A 106 -8.11 11.97 4.14
C GLU A 106 -6.72 11.33 3.95
N PRO A 107 -6.10 10.82 5.03
CA PRO A 107 -4.79 10.15 4.93
C PRO A 107 -4.80 8.97 3.95
N VAL A 108 -3.85 8.97 3.03
CA VAL A 108 -3.72 7.95 1.97
C VAL A 108 -2.46 7.14 2.13
N ALA A 109 -2.60 5.82 2.07
CA ALA A 109 -1.49 4.91 1.89
C ALA A 109 -1.36 4.54 0.40
N MET A 110 -0.18 4.78 -0.20
CA MET A 110 0.14 4.36 -1.56
C MET A 110 0.97 3.09 -1.53
N ILE A 111 0.54 2.08 -2.28
CA ILE A 111 1.27 0.82 -2.46
C ILE A 111 1.75 0.73 -3.90
N GLY A 112 3.03 0.44 -4.10
CA GLY A 112 3.62 0.31 -5.43
C GLY A 112 4.89 -0.53 -5.41
N ASP A 113 5.33 -0.97 -6.57
CA ASP A 113 6.52 -1.82 -6.75
C ASP A 113 7.49 -1.28 -7.80
N GLY A 114 7.08 -0.28 -8.59
CA GLY A 114 7.81 0.19 -9.76
C GLY A 114 8.46 1.55 -9.61
N ILE A 115 9.39 1.82 -10.55
CA ILE A 115 10.04 3.14 -10.69
C ILE A 115 9.00 4.23 -10.96
N ASN A 116 7.93 3.89 -11.66
CA ASN A 116 6.85 4.82 -12.02
C ASN A 116 6.01 5.28 -10.82
N ASP A 117 6.14 4.59 -9.68
CA ASP A 117 5.38 4.89 -8.46
C ASP A 117 6.19 5.69 -7.42
N VAL A 118 7.49 5.90 -7.65
CA VAL A 118 8.41 6.58 -6.71
C VAL A 118 7.87 7.92 -6.23
N ALA A 119 7.42 8.76 -7.15
CA ALA A 119 6.89 10.08 -6.80
C ALA A 119 5.58 9.99 -6.01
N ALA A 120 4.70 9.05 -6.35
CA ALA A 120 3.45 8.79 -5.64
C ALA A 120 3.68 8.20 -4.25
N LEU A 121 4.65 7.27 -4.11
CA LEU A 121 5.06 6.69 -2.82
C LEU A 121 5.61 7.75 -1.88
N ALA A 122 6.46 8.65 -2.40
CA ALA A 122 7.04 9.75 -1.61
C ALA A 122 6.00 10.82 -1.22
N LYS A 123 4.94 11.02 -2.03
CA LYS A 123 3.90 12.02 -1.81
C LYS A 123 2.82 11.58 -0.85
N ALA A 124 2.52 10.28 -0.79
CA ALA A 124 1.49 9.72 0.07
C ALA A 124 1.82 9.92 1.56
N ASP A 125 0.81 9.96 2.43
CA ASP A 125 1.01 10.00 3.88
C ASP A 125 1.76 8.76 4.37
N VAL A 126 1.53 7.61 3.73
CA VAL A 126 2.29 6.39 3.96
C VAL A 126 2.59 5.72 2.61
N GLY A 127 3.84 5.80 2.16
CA GLY A 127 4.33 5.02 1.02
C GLY A 127 4.72 3.61 1.45
N ILE A 128 4.26 2.60 0.73
CA ILE A 128 4.57 1.18 0.98
C ILE A 128 5.12 0.57 -0.31
N ALA A 129 6.39 0.17 -0.30
CA ALA A 129 7.00 -0.55 -1.42
C ALA A 129 6.88 -2.06 -1.22
N MET A 130 6.57 -2.79 -2.30
CA MET A 130 6.62 -4.25 -2.32
C MET A 130 8.06 -4.73 -2.55
N GLY A 131 8.44 -5.85 -1.94
CA GLY A 131 9.83 -6.34 -1.87
C GLY A 131 10.51 -6.64 -3.20
N SER A 132 9.75 -7.03 -4.21
CA SER A 132 10.24 -7.19 -5.60
C SER A 132 10.42 -5.86 -6.33
N GLY A 133 10.02 -4.75 -5.73
CA GLY A 133 10.06 -3.42 -6.32
C GLY A 133 11.47 -2.87 -6.54
N ALA A 134 11.56 -1.89 -7.43
CA ALA A 134 12.80 -1.19 -7.72
C ALA A 134 13.37 -0.54 -6.44
N TYR A 135 14.69 -0.55 -6.29
CA TYR A 135 15.38 0.09 -5.16
C TYR A 135 14.91 1.54 -4.91
N ALA A 136 14.65 2.29 -5.99
CA ALA A 136 14.14 3.65 -5.89
C ALA A 136 12.76 3.74 -5.20
N ALA A 137 11.87 2.77 -5.47
CA ALA A 137 10.56 2.70 -4.81
C ALA A 137 10.71 2.38 -3.30
N GLN A 138 11.63 1.46 -2.97
CA GLN A 138 11.94 1.15 -1.57
C GLN A 138 12.51 2.36 -0.83
N ALA A 139 13.44 3.09 -1.46
CA ALA A 139 14.06 4.29 -0.87
C ALA A 139 13.07 5.45 -0.69
N ALA A 140 12.01 5.53 -1.52
CA ALA A 140 10.99 6.57 -1.46
C ALA A 140 9.85 6.24 -0.47
N SER A 141 9.76 5.00 0.00
CA SER A 141 8.65 4.53 0.84
C SER A 141 8.98 4.56 2.33
N ALA A 142 7.95 4.78 3.15
CA ALA A 142 8.05 4.72 4.61
C ALA A 142 8.12 3.27 5.12
N ILE A 143 7.55 2.33 4.36
CA ILE A 143 7.50 0.91 4.69
C ILE A 143 7.95 0.10 3.48
N THR A 144 8.82 -0.87 3.67
CA THR A 144 9.17 -1.86 2.65
C THR A 144 8.73 -3.24 3.11
N ILE A 145 7.92 -3.90 2.31
CA ILE A 145 7.49 -5.27 2.53
C ILE A 145 8.46 -6.17 1.77
N LEU A 146 9.27 -6.91 2.50
CA LEU A 146 10.34 -7.76 1.92
C LEU A 146 9.79 -9.02 1.23
N ASP A 147 8.59 -9.42 1.59
CA ASP A 147 7.88 -10.54 0.97
C ASP A 147 6.91 -10.01 -0.11
N ASP A 148 6.68 -10.80 -1.13
CA ASP A 148 5.74 -10.46 -2.21
C ASP A 148 4.27 -10.77 -1.86
N ASP A 149 3.98 -11.07 -0.60
CA ASP A 149 2.62 -11.37 -0.14
C ASP A 149 1.83 -10.10 0.20
N PRO A 150 0.75 -9.78 -0.53
CA PRO A 150 -0.08 -8.62 -0.27
C PRO A 150 -0.73 -8.58 1.13
N ARG A 151 -0.86 -9.72 1.82
CA ARG A 151 -1.39 -9.77 3.20
C ARG A 151 -0.50 -9.03 4.19
N ALA A 152 0.80 -8.94 3.91
CA ALA A 152 1.73 -8.17 4.73
C ALA A 152 1.38 -6.66 4.77
N ILE A 153 0.71 -6.12 3.74
CA ILE A 153 0.21 -4.74 3.72
C ILE A 153 -0.83 -4.54 4.82
N ALA A 154 -1.84 -5.42 4.87
CA ALA A 154 -2.89 -5.35 5.88
C ALA A 154 -2.31 -5.51 7.30
N PHE A 155 -1.34 -6.42 7.47
CA PHE A 155 -0.62 -6.60 8.73
C PHE A 155 0.14 -5.33 9.14
N ALA A 156 0.93 -4.74 8.24
CA ALA A 156 1.73 -3.53 8.52
C ALA A 156 0.85 -2.35 8.95
N LEU A 157 -0.24 -2.10 8.24
CA LEU A 157 -1.18 -1.02 8.56
C LEU A 157 -1.92 -1.26 9.88
N LYS A 158 -2.34 -2.50 10.17
CA LYS A 158 -2.94 -2.85 11.46
C LYS A 158 -1.93 -2.69 12.61
N LEU A 159 -0.69 -3.10 12.41
CA LEU A 159 0.38 -2.94 13.39
C LEU A 159 0.64 -1.46 13.67
N GLY A 160 0.71 -0.62 12.62
CA GLY A 160 0.84 0.83 12.77
C GLY A 160 -0.27 1.45 13.63
N LYS A 161 -1.54 1.12 13.37
CA LYS A 161 -2.69 1.57 14.20
C LYS A 161 -2.59 1.10 15.66
N ARG A 162 -2.17 -0.14 15.89
CA ARG A 162 -1.98 -0.69 17.25
C ARG A 162 -0.83 0.00 17.98
N THR A 163 0.29 0.23 17.28
CA THR A 163 1.45 0.94 17.83
C THR A 163 1.09 2.36 18.22
N TYR A 164 0.41 3.10 17.35
CA TYR A 164 -0.06 4.45 17.65
C TYR A 164 -0.97 4.51 18.89
N ARG A 165 -1.93 3.59 18.98
CA ARG A 165 -2.81 3.49 20.16
C ARG A 165 -2.02 3.20 21.44
N ASN A 166 -1.02 2.32 21.35
CA ASN A 166 -0.14 2.00 22.47
C ASN A 166 0.68 3.23 22.91
N ILE A 167 1.20 4.01 21.96
CA ILE A 167 1.91 5.26 22.25
C ILE A 167 1.00 6.24 23.00
N LEU A 168 -0.24 6.45 22.53
CA LEU A 168 -1.20 7.33 23.20
C LEU A 168 -1.54 6.86 24.62
N GLN A 169 -1.69 5.55 24.83
CA GLN A 169 -1.92 4.98 26.17
C GLN A 169 -0.72 5.23 27.08
N ASN A 170 0.50 4.98 26.59
CA ASN A 170 1.72 5.21 27.35
C ASN A 170 1.89 6.69 27.73
N LEU A 171 1.60 7.58 26.78
CA LEU A 171 1.59 9.01 27.04
C LEU A 171 0.54 9.41 28.08
N GLY A 172 -0.65 8.84 27.98
CA GLY A 172 -1.72 9.02 28.97
C GLY A 172 -1.31 8.60 30.37
N TRP A 173 -0.67 7.44 30.52
CA TRP A 173 -0.11 7.00 31.81
C TRP A 173 0.96 7.96 32.32
N ALA A 174 1.94 8.31 31.47
CA ALA A 174 3.05 9.18 31.84
C ALA A 174 2.56 10.57 32.31
N PHE A 175 1.63 11.18 31.59
CA PHE A 175 1.05 12.46 31.99
C PHE A 175 0.10 12.35 33.18
N GLY A 176 -0.69 11.28 33.25
CA GLY A 176 -1.66 11.05 34.32
C GLY A 176 -1.02 11.05 35.69
N TYR A 177 0.10 10.34 35.85
CA TYR A 177 0.86 10.35 37.10
C TYR A 177 1.33 11.77 37.48
N ASN A 178 1.84 12.53 36.53
CA ASN A 178 2.33 13.89 36.78
C ASN A 178 1.20 14.86 37.13
N VAL A 179 0.06 14.78 36.43
CA VAL A 179 -1.12 15.62 36.69
C VAL A 179 -1.65 15.41 38.10
N VAL A 180 -1.57 14.21 38.65
CA VAL A 180 -1.99 13.90 40.02
C VAL A 180 -0.92 14.30 41.02
N LEU A 181 0.36 14.01 40.77
CA LEU A 181 1.44 14.21 41.75
C LEU A 181 1.83 15.69 41.91
N ILE A 182 1.75 16.52 40.86
CA ILE A 182 2.11 17.93 40.93
C ILE A 182 1.22 18.71 41.94
N PRO A 183 -0.11 18.64 41.91
CA PRO A 183 -0.97 19.27 42.91
C PRO A 183 -0.70 18.76 44.34
N VAL A 184 -0.50 17.44 44.49
CA VAL A 184 -0.19 16.83 45.79
C VAL A 184 1.12 17.35 46.35
N ALA A 185 2.14 17.52 45.48
CA ALA A 185 3.41 18.14 45.88
C ALA A 185 3.24 19.62 46.28
N ALA A 186 2.47 20.36 45.49
CA ALA A 186 2.21 21.79 45.76
C ALA A 186 1.51 22.04 47.10
N LEU A 187 0.68 21.09 47.53
CA LEU A 187 0.00 21.10 48.83
C LEU A 187 0.90 20.62 49.98
N GLY A 188 2.16 20.27 49.73
CA GLY A 188 3.10 19.77 50.71
C GLY A 188 2.79 18.35 51.22
N LEU A 189 1.87 17.63 50.55
CA LEU A 189 1.42 16.29 50.93
C LEU A 189 2.28 15.16 50.30
N LEU A 190 3.25 15.49 49.44
CA LEU A 190 4.05 14.49 48.74
C LEU A 190 5.25 14.05 49.58
N ASN A 191 5.22 12.81 50.02
CA ASN A 191 6.39 12.16 50.61
C ASN A 191 7.34 11.72 49.48
N PRO A 192 8.70 12.00 49.55
CA PRO A 192 9.66 11.60 48.55
C PRO A 192 9.65 10.10 48.23
N MET A 193 9.40 9.25 49.21
CA MET A 193 9.30 7.79 49.01
C MET A 193 8.08 7.43 48.13
N LEU A 194 6.93 8.05 48.35
CA LEU A 194 5.72 7.84 47.58
C LEU A 194 5.91 8.34 46.14
N ALA A 195 6.62 9.46 45.94
CA ALA A 195 6.97 9.96 44.61
C ALA A 195 7.84 8.94 43.84
N GLY A 196 8.86 8.39 44.47
CA GLY A 196 9.72 7.36 43.87
C GLY A 196 8.95 6.09 43.48
N VAL A 197 8.05 5.63 44.36
CA VAL A 197 7.20 4.48 44.07
C VAL A 197 6.25 4.75 42.91
N ALA A 198 5.60 5.91 42.86
CA ALA A 198 4.71 6.28 41.76
C ALA A 198 5.44 6.36 40.40
N MET A 199 6.66 6.92 40.37
CA MET A 199 7.51 6.96 39.18
C MET A 199 7.91 5.55 38.70
N ALA A 200 8.26 4.64 39.64
CA ALA A 200 8.56 3.25 39.32
C ALA A 200 7.34 2.54 38.71
N PHE A 201 6.16 2.71 39.29
CA PHE A 201 4.91 2.17 38.75
C PHE A 201 4.58 2.72 37.36
N SER A 202 4.78 4.02 37.13
CA SER A 202 4.60 4.62 35.80
C SER A 202 5.49 3.94 34.76
N SER A 203 6.79 3.78 35.06
CA SER A 203 7.74 3.13 34.16
C SER A 203 7.37 1.67 33.88
N VAL A 204 7.02 0.92 34.91
CA VAL A 204 6.60 -0.49 34.77
C VAL A 204 5.31 -0.59 33.93
N SER A 205 4.34 0.29 34.14
CA SER A 205 3.09 0.34 33.37
C SER A 205 3.33 0.56 31.88
N VAL A 206 4.21 1.51 31.53
CA VAL A 206 4.57 1.82 30.14
C VAL A 206 5.28 0.62 29.49
N VAL A 207 6.25 0.00 30.20
CA VAL A 207 6.94 -1.17 29.67
C VAL A 207 5.99 -2.35 29.49
N ALA A 208 5.17 -2.66 30.50
CA ALA A 208 4.20 -3.73 30.42
C ALA A 208 3.20 -3.54 29.28
N ASN A 209 2.69 -2.30 29.08
CA ASN A 209 1.80 -2.00 27.98
C ASN A 209 2.50 -2.13 26.62
N SER A 210 3.76 -1.72 26.51
CA SER A 210 4.55 -1.84 25.27
C SER A 210 4.85 -3.32 24.92
N LEU A 211 5.07 -4.17 25.91
CA LEU A 211 5.27 -5.62 25.69
C LEU A 211 4.02 -6.31 25.12
N ARG A 212 2.81 -5.79 25.37
CA ARG A 212 1.56 -6.31 24.77
C ARG A 212 1.53 -6.21 23.24
N LEU A 213 2.29 -5.28 22.63
CA LEU A 213 2.41 -5.23 21.17
C LEU A 213 3.13 -6.46 20.62
N LYS A 214 4.09 -7.03 21.36
CA LYS A 214 4.86 -8.21 20.93
C LYS A 214 4.05 -9.49 21.04
N THR A 215 3.15 -9.59 22.02
CA THR A 215 2.39 -10.83 22.33
C THR A 215 1.01 -10.88 21.68
N GLY A 216 0.54 -9.77 21.10
CA GLY A 216 -0.77 -9.71 20.47
C GLY A 216 -0.70 -10.07 18.98
N ASN A 217 -0.86 -11.36 18.66
CA ASN A 217 -1.30 -11.82 17.35
C ASN A 217 -2.75 -11.45 17.11
#